data_e679bc0e59e371d91ef75f9716a06e52
#
_entry.id   e679bc0e59e371d91ef75f9716a06e52
#
_cell.length_a   1.000
_cell.length_b   1.000
_cell.length_c   1.000
_cell.angle_alpha   90.00
_cell.angle_beta   90.00
_cell.angle_gamma   90.00
#
_symmetry.space_group_name_H-M   'P 1'
#
loop_
_entity.id
_entity.type
_entity.pdbx_description
1 polymer ?
#
loop_
_entity_poly.entity_id
_entity_poly.type
_entity_poly.pdbx_seq_one_letter_code
_entity_poly.pdbx_strand_id
1 'polypeptide(L)'
;MIDKFLHFDFISKGVIFIETVQTIPQEIADLFQTKGSLLKVEKGTHIFQEGERAEHIFLIKSGSVQISKETESGKELTIRICGKNCLIGESLMFCKFTSHSSTAKAIEASEIYLIHNDLLESFIEDQPSLMMDYLKWIQTENVKNQSRLRDLVLHGKKGALFSTLIRLANTYGEFRTDKEVYIPIAFTNTELANLCATSREMVNRMLSDMRKSNIISVNKGHITIHDLTLLKSEIECENCPLAICRID
;
A
#
# COMPACT_ATOMS: atom_id res chain seq x y z
N MET A 1 9.11 -25.55 -17.90
CA MET A 1 8.41 -24.76 -18.93
C MET A 1 7.99 -23.47 -18.24
N ILE A 2 9.00 -22.64 -18.00
CA ILE A 2 8.94 -21.36 -17.28
C ILE A 2 9.37 -20.34 -18.32
N ASP A 3 8.41 -19.65 -18.94
CA ASP A 3 8.68 -18.43 -19.70
C ASP A 3 7.35 -17.82 -20.14
N LYS A 4 6.80 -16.96 -19.27
CA LYS A 4 5.90 -15.86 -19.65
C LYS A 4 6.07 -14.74 -18.62
N PHE A 5 7.30 -14.28 -18.45
CA PHE A 5 7.59 -13.03 -17.79
C PHE A 5 7.74 -11.93 -18.83
N LEU A 6 6.75 -11.03 -18.83
CA LEU A 6 6.85 -9.61 -19.17
C LEU A 6 7.76 -9.26 -20.37
N HIS A 7 7.21 -9.24 -21.56
CA HIS A 7 7.71 -8.39 -22.63
C HIS A 7 7.33 -6.94 -22.31
N PHE A 8 8.33 -6.16 -21.95
CA PHE A 8 8.25 -4.71 -21.97
C PHE A 8 8.31 -4.28 -23.43
N ASP A 9 7.16 -4.01 -24.04
CA ASP A 9 7.13 -3.25 -25.28
C ASP A 9 7.36 -1.77 -24.93
N PHE A 10 8.57 -1.34 -25.19
CA PHE A 10 9.01 0.04 -25.14
C PHE A 10 8.44 0.80 -26.35
N ILE A 11 7.80 1.96 -26.07
CA ILE A 11 7.66 3.15 -26.92
C ILE A 11 6.42 3.22 -27.83
N SER A 12 5.46 4.02 -27.43
CA SER A 12 5.17 5.31 -28.07
C SER A 12 4.13 6.10 -27.27
N LYS A 13 4.51 7.33 -26.90
CA LYS A 13 3.76 8.31 -26.10
C LYS A 13 3.83 8.13 -24.58
N GLY A 14 4.97 8.50 -23.98
CA GLY A 14 5.18 9.30 -22.76
C GLY A 14 4.35 9.11 -21.49
N VAL A 15 3.50 8.11 -21.38
CA VAL A 15 2.76 7.77 -20.16
C VAL A 15 2.84 6.27 -19.98
N ILE A 16 3.67 5.81 -19.05
CA ILE A 16 3.66 4.42 -18.60
C ILE A 16 2.41 4.29 -17.72
N PHE A 17 1.32 3.76 -18.27
CA PHE A 17 0.26 3.21 -17.42
C PHE A 17 0.86 2.03 -16.69
N ILE A 18 1.14 2.20 -15.39
CA ILE A 18 1.37 1.06 -14.52
C ILE A 18 0.04 0.33 -14.48
N GLU A 19 -0.05 -0.80 -15.17
CA GLU A 19 -1.19 -1.71 -15.00
C GLU A 19 -1.38 -1.90 -13.49
N THR A 20 -2.60 -1.67 -13.02
CA THR A 20 -2.96 -1.93 -11.64
C THR A 20 -2.72 -3.41 -11.41
N VAL A 21 -1.63 -3.73 -10.71
CA VAL A 21 -1.33 -5.11 -10.31
C VAL A 21 -2.54 -5.61 -9.55
N GLN A 22 -3.22 -6.62 -10.10
CA GLN A 22 -4.38 -7.21 -9.47
C GLN A 22 -3.95 -7.79 -8.13
N THR A 23 -4.45 -7.22 -7.04
CA THR A 23 -3.98 -7.56 -5.70
C THR A 23 -4.64 -8.81 -5.14
N ILE A 24 -5.83 -9.19 -5.61
CA ILE A 24 -6.59 -10.38 -5.15
C ILE A 24 -7.05 -11.22 -6.35
N PRO A 25 -7.35 -12.53 -6.18
CA PRO A 25 -7.99 -13.35 -7.21
C PRO A 25 -9.31 -12.74 -7.70
N GLN A 26 -9.55 -12.80 -9.02
CA GLN A 26 -10.73 -12.17 -9.64
C GLN A 26 -12.04 -12.75 -9.10
N GLU A 27 -12.09 -14.04 -8.84
CA GLU A 27 -13.25 -14.74 -8.29
C GLU A 27 -13.66 -14.19 -6.92
N ILE A 28 -12.68 -13.78 -6.09
CA ILE A 28 -12.94 -13.12 -4.81
C ILE A 28 -13.54 -11.72 -5.06
N ALA A 29 -12.98 -10.96 -5.99
CA ALA A 29 -13.53 -9.64 -6.34
C ALA A 29 -14.98 -9.75 -6.85
N ASP A 30 -15.27 -10.75 -7.67
CA ASP A 30 -16.62 -11.01 -8.20
C ASP A 30 -17.60 -11.42 -7.08
N LEU A 31 -17.13 -12.20 -6.09
CA LEU A 31 -17.94 -12.52 -4.92
C LEU A 31 -18.37 -11.25 -4.17
N PHE A 32 -17.45 -10.32 -3.92
CA PHE A 32 -17.78 -9.05 -3.27
C PHE A 32 -18.76 -8.21 -4.08
N GLN A 33 -18.67 -8.20 -5.40
CA GLN A 33 -19.59 -7.46 -6.25
C GLN A 33 -20.99 -8.07 -6.30
N THR A 34 -21.09 -9.40 -6.20
CA THR A 34 -22.37 -10.13 -6.34
C THR A 34 -23.07 -10.38 -5.03
N LYS A 35 -22.33 -10.59 -3.94
CA LYS A 35 -22.88 -10.94 -2.61
C LYS A 35 -22.59 -9.89 -1.54
N GLY A 36 -21.69 -8.94 -1.80
CA GLY A 36 -21.31 -7.91 -0.83
C GLY A 36 -22.34 -6.79 -0.73
N SER A 37 -22.41 -6.19 0.43
CA SER A 37 -23.11 -4.92 0.66
C SER A 37 -22.18 -3.77 0.35
N LEU A 38 -22.69 -2.71 -0.28
CA LEU A 38 -21.91 -1.51 -0.60
C LEU A 38 -22.02 -0.49 0.54
N LEU A 39 -20.88 -0.12 1.11
CA LEU A 39 -20.74 0.95 2.09
C LEU A 39 -20.11 2.18 1.41
N LYS A 40 -20.71 3.35 1.61
CA LYS A 40 -20.14 4.65 1.23
C LYS A 40 -19.65 5.34 2.48
N VAL A 41 -18.38 5.74 2.47
CA VAL A 41 -17.73 6.38 3.61
C VAL A 41 -17.11 7.71 3.20
N GLU A 42 -17.26 8.71 4.04
CA GLU A 42 -16.64 10.02 3.85
C GLU A 42 -15.19 9.99 4.33
N LYS A 43 -14.41 10.95 3.84
CA LYS A 43 -13.03 11.17 4.32
C LYS A 43 -13.00 11.30 5.84
N GLY A 44 -12.09 10.58 6.49
CA GLY A 44 -11.89 10.60 7.92
C GLY A 44 -12.72 9.56 8.71
N THR A 45 -13.65 8.85 8.06
CA THR A 45 -14.47 7.81 8.70
C THR A 45 -13.64 6.56 8.96
N HIS A 46 -13.77 5.98 10.15
CA HIS A 46 -13.23 4.66 10.46
C HIS A 46 -14.15 3.59 9.88
N ILE A 47 -13.55 2.62 9.19
CA ILE A 47 -14.23 1.44 8.65
C ILE A 47 -14.28 0.37 9.75
N PHE A 48 -13.18 0.21 10.46
CA PHE A 48 -13.04 -0.55 11.70
C PHE A 48 -11.87 0.01 12.52
N GLN A 49 -11.85 -0.28 13.82
CA GLN A 49 -10.80 0.15 14.73
C GLN A 49 -10.11 -1.06 15.37
N GLU A 50 -8.85 -0.88 15.76
CA GLU A 50 -8.09 -1.89 16.51
C GLU A 50 -8.87 -2.30 17.78
N GLY A 51 -8.97 -3.61 18.02
CA GLY A 51 -9.72 -4.19 19.14
C GLY A 51 -11.21 -4.41 18.90
N GLU A 52 -11.81 -3.80 17.87
CA GLU A 52 -13.20 -4.09 17.50
C GLU A 52 -13.35 -5.51 16.95
N ARG A 53 -14.55 -6.08 17.13
CA ARG A 53 -14.88 -7.42 16.65
C ARG A 53 -14.82 -7.47 15.12
N ALA A 54 -14.08 -8.43 14.61
CA ALA A 54 -13.83 -8.60 13.19
C ALA A 54 -14.77 -9.65 12.60
N GLU A 55 -15.95 -9.22 12.15
CA GLU A 55 -16.98 -10.09 11.55
C GLU A 55 -17.01 -9.96 10.02
N HIS A 56 -16.36 -8.94 9.46
CA HIS A 56 -16.44 -8.61 8.04
C HIS A 56 -15.07 -8.43 7.42
N ILE A 57 -14.99 -8.78 6.15
CA ILE A 57 -13.90 -8.48 5.23
C ILE A 57 -14.38 -7.40 4.26
N PHE A 58 -13.49 -6.55 3.84
CA PHE A 58 -13.81 -5.38 3.02
C PHE A 58 -12.96 -5.35 1.75
N LEU A 59 -13.60 -5.03 0.62
CA LEU A 59 -12.93 -4.79 -0.66
C LEU A 59 -13.16 -3.35 -1.10
N ILE A 60 -12.08 -2.61 -1.33
CA ILE A 60 -12.17 -1.23 -1.77
C ILE A 60 -12.56 -1.19 -3.25
N LYS A 61 -13.74 -0.62 -3.54
CA LYS A 61 -14.25 -0.39 -4.90
C LYS A 61 -13.66 0.88 -5.51
N SER A 62 -13.58 1.95 -4.71
CA SER A 62 -13.00 3.25 -5.08
C SER A 62 -12.61 4.04 -3.84
N GLY A 63 -11.69 4.99 -4.00
CA GLY A 63 -11.13 5.76 -2.92
C GLY A 63 -9.89 5.12 -2.32
N SER A 64 -9.47 5.60 -1.14
CA SER A 64 -8.23 5.19 -0.47
C SER A 64 -8.43 5.08 1.04
N VAL A 65 -7.90 4.00 1.61
CA VAL A 65 -8.00 3.66 3.03
C VAL A 65 -6.62 3.47 3.62
N GLN A 66 -6.35 4.15 4.71
CA GLN A 66 -5.14 3.98 5.51
C GLN A 66 -5.36 2.87 6.54
N ILE A 67 -4.40 1.94 6.61
CA ILE A 67 -4.30 0.94 7.67
C ILE A 67 -3.18 1.37 8.60
N SER A 68 -3.51 1.55 9.87
CA SER A 68 -2.56 2.05 10.87
C SER A 68 -2.68 1.35 12.22
N LYS A 69 -1.63 1.49 13.01
CA LYS A 69 -1.61 1.22 14.44
C LYS A 69 -1.27 2.46 15.20
N GLU A 70 -1.93 2.64 16.34
CA GLU A 70 -1.65 3.75 17.23
C GLU A 70 -1.24 3.24 18.60
N THR A 71 -0.24 3.87 19.20
CA THR A 71 0.15 3.60 20.59
C THR A 71 -0.71 4.42 21.56
N GLU A 72 -0.79 4.02 22.81
CA GLU A 72 -1.46 4.79 23.89
C GLU A 72 -0.94 6.22 23.99
N SER A 73 0.32 6.47 23.59
CA SER A 73 0.93 7.81 23.57
C SER A 73 0.57 8.66 22.34
N GLY A 74 -0.31 8.16 21.45
CA GLY A 74 -0.76 8.87 20.25
C GLY A 74 0.24 8.84 19.09
N LYS A 75 1.23 7.93 19.10
CA LYS A 75 2.10 7.72 17.96
C LYS A 75 1.42 6.77 16.98
N GLU A 76 1.26 7.23 15.75
CA GLU A 76 0.66 6.46 14.68
C GLU A 76 1.75 5.88 13.74
N LEU A 77 1.59 4.61 13.39
CA LEU A 77 2.34 3.96 12.31
C LEU A 77 1.37 3.59 11.20
N THR A 78 1.53 4.18 10.03
CA THR A 78 0.81 3.76 8.83
C THR A 78 1.48 2.51 8.26
N ILE A 79 0.74 1.40 8.28
CA ILE A 79 1.22 0.11 7.78
C ILE A 79 1.15 0.10 6.25
N ARG A 80 0.00 0.52 5.66
CA ARG A 80 -0.21 0.59 4.21
C ARG A 80 -1.32 1.59 3.86
N ILE A 81 -1.35 2.02 2.60
CA ILE A 81 -2.42 2.80 2.03
C ILE A 81 -3.06 1.96 0.93
N CYS A 82 -4.29 1.53 1.16
CA CYS A 82 -5.03 0.63 0.29
C CYS A 82 -5.91 1.43 -0.67
N GLY A 83 -5.81 1.15 -1.96
CA GLY A 83 -6.63 1.73 -3.01
C GLY A 83 -7.63 0.71 -3.59
N LYS A 84 -8.13 1.00 -4.79
CA LYS A 84 -9.08 0.14 -5.52
C LYS A 84 -8.55 -1.29 -5.64
N ASN A 85 -9.44 -2.27 -5.44
CA ASN A 85 -9.19 -3.71 -5.46
C ASN A 85 -8.28 -4.22 -4.33
N CYS A 86 -8.00 -3.40 -3.31
CA CYS A 86 -7.36 -3.87 -2.09
C CYS A 86 -8.39 -4.55 -1.16
N LEU A 87 -8.00 -5.69 -0.61
CA LEU A 87 -8.71 -6.37 0.46
C LEU A 87 -8.20 -5.86 1.81
N ILE A 88 -9.08 -5.56 2.74
CA ILE A 88 -8.73 -5.15 4.12
C ILE A 88 -9.56 -5.92 5.15
N GLY A 89 -8.97 -6.14 6.33
CA GLY A 89 -9.55 -7.02 7.36
C GLY A 89 -9.17 -8.50 7.20
N GLU A 90 -8.51 -8.87 6.13
CA GLU A 90 -8.16 -10.24 5.72
C GLU A 90 -7.19 -10.97 6.66
N SER A 91 -6.45 -10.23 7.48
CA SER A 91 -5.45 -10.81 8.41
C SER A 91 -6.03 -11.74 9.47
N LEU A 92 -7.35 -11.78 9.58
CA LEU A 92 -8.09 -12.59 10.56
C LEU A 92 -8.75 -13.82 9.95
N MET A 93 -8.77 -13.92 8.62
CA MET A 93 -9.31 -15.09 7.92
C MET A 93 -8.54 -16.35 8.28
N PHE A 94 -9.29 -17.44 8.48
CA PHE A 94 -8.74 -18.75 8.90
C PHE A 94 -7.96 -18.70 10.23
N CYS A 95 -8.08 -17.62 11.01
CA CYS A 95 -7.42 -17.45 12.29
C CYS A 95 -8.44 -17.50 13.44
N LYS A 96 -7.98 -17.87 14.63
CA LYS A 96 -8.82 -17.86 15.85
C LYS A 96 -8.95 -16.48 16.49
N PHE A 97 -8.40 -15.44 15.89
CA PHE A 97 -8.52 -14.07 16.37
C PHE A 97 -9.89 -13.52 16.02
N THR A 98 -10.49 -12.80 16.97
CA THR A 98 -11.87 -12.29 16.85
C THR A 98 -11.93 -10.76 16.79
N SER A 99 -10.78 -10.06 16.86
CA SER A 99 -10.72 -8.61 16.84
C SER A 99 -9.68 -8.08 15.88
N HIS A 100 -9.96 -6.93 15.29
CA HIS A 100 -9.03 -6.26 14.38
C HIS A 100 -7.71 -5.92 15.09
N SER A 101 -6.59 -6.23 14.43
CA SER A 101 -5.24 -5.94 14.93
C SER A 101 -4.74 -4.55 14.54
N SER A 102 -5.50 -3.80 13.76
CA SER A 102 -5.18 -2.48 13.24
C SER A 102 -6.45 -1.66 13.00
N THR A 103 -6.30 -0.38 12.76
CA THR A 103 -7.39 0.55 12.42
C THR A 103 -7.38 0.82 10.91
N ALA A 104 -8.58 0.82 10.29
CA ALA A 104 -8.80 1.21 8.91
C ALA A 104 -9.58 2.51 8.84
N LYS A 105 -9.05 3.53 8.17
CA LYS A 105 -9.63 4.87 8.06
C LYS A 105 -9.63 5.35 6.62
N ALA A 106 -10.76 5.82 6.12
CA ALA A 106 -10.87 6.44 4.81
C ALA A 106 -10.10 7.76 4.77
N ILE A 107 -9.12 7.90 3.87
CA ILE A 107 -8.35 9.13 3.69
C ILE A 107 -8.91 10.03 2.58
N GLU A 108 -9.87 9.52 1.83
CA GLU A 108 -10.75 10.24 0.89
C GLU A 108 -12.12 9.59 0.87
N ALA A 109 -13.11 10.22 0.20
CA ALA A 109 -14.43 9.61 0.02
C ALA A 109 -14.29 8.27 -0.72
N SER A 110 -14.83 7.19 -0.15
CA SER A 110 -14.58 5.83 -0.61
C SER A 110 -15.87 5.01 -0.71
N GLU A 111 -15.92 4.10 -1.67
CA GLU A 111 -16.93 3.06 -1.78
C GLU A 111 -16.27 1.70 -1.50
N ILE A 112 -16.87 0.92 -0.61
CA ILE A 112 -16.27 -0.31 -0.07
C ILE A 112 -17.33 -1.40 -0.05
N TYR A 113 -17.04 -2.55 -0.64
CA TYR A 113 -17.86 -3.74 -0.44
C TYR A 113 -17.48 -4.41 0.87
N LEU A 114 -18.47 -4.98 1.57
CA LEU A 114 -18.22 -5.82 2.75
C LEU A 114 -19.01 -7.11 2.64
N ILE A 115 -18.42 -8.19 3.13
CA ILE A 115 -19.06 -9.50 3.31
C ILE A 115 -18.68 -10.06 4.67
N HIS A 116 -19.50 -10.99 5.18
CA HIS A 116 -19.19 -11.71 6.42
C HIS A 116 -17.99 -12.65 6.21
N ASN A 117 -17.13 -12.80 7.21
CA ASN A 117 -15.93 -13.64 7.13
C ASN A 117 -16.29 -15.07 6.72
N ASP A 118 -17.29 -15.69 7.38
CA ASP A 118 -17.68 -17.07 7.12
C ASP A 118 -18.10 -17.31 5.66
N LEU A 119 -18.70 -16.29 5.02
CA LEU A 119 -19.09 -16.39 3.61
C LEU A 119 -17.86 -16.48 2.69
N LEU A 120 -16.83 -15.67 2.95
CA LEU A 120 -15.61 -15.70 2.15
C LEU A 120 -14.80 -16.96 2.42
N GLU A 121 -14.71 -17.38 3.69
CA GLU A 121 -14.00 -18.59 4.09
C GLU A 121 -14.64 -19.83 3.42
N SER A 122 -15.95 -20.02 3.55
CA SER A 122 -16.67 -21.12 2.89
C SER A 122 -16.51 -21.10 1.37
N PHE A 123 -16.56 -19.90 0.75
CA PHE A 123 -16.40 -19.75 -0.69
C PHE A 123 -15.01 -20.19 -1.19
N ILE A 124 -13.98 -19.90 -0.41
CA ILE A 124 -12.61 -20.30 -0.72
C ILE A 124 -12.40 -21.80 -0.42
N GLU A 125 -12.92 -22.31 0.71
CA GLU A 125 -12.81 -23.73 1.09
C GLU A 125 -13.42 -24.69 0.06
N ASP A 126 -14.54 -24.30 -0.53
CA ASP A 126 -15.23 -25.10 -1.55
C ASP A 126 -14.48 -25.15 -2.91
N GLN A 127 -13.40 -24.37 -3.07
CA GLN A 127 -12.69 -24.23 -4.35
C GLN A 127 -11.17 -24.37 -4.18
N PRO A 128 -10.60 -25.59 -4.29
CA PRO A 128 -9.17 -25.83 -4.05
C PRO A 128 -8.22 -24.99 -4.92
N SER A 129 -8.59 -24.70 -6.16
CA SER A 129 -7.80 -23.82 -7.04
C SER A 129 -7.76 -22.39 -6.53
N LEU A 130 -8.91 -21.86 -6.08
CA LEU A 130 -9.02 -20.52 -5.51
C LEU A 130 -8.27 -20.42 -4.18
N MET A 131 -8.32 -21.48 -3.36
CA MET A 131 -7.51 -21.56 -2.13
C MET A 131 -6.01 -21.40 -2.44
N MET A 132 -5.51 -22.07 -3.48
CA MET A 132 -4.11 -21.95 -3.88
C MET A 132 -3.77 -20.54 -4.37
N ASP A 133 -4.66 -19.88 -5.09
CA ASP A 133 -4.42 -18.51 -5.57
C ASP A 133 -4.53 -17.49 -4.43
N TYR A 134 -5.43 -17.69 -3.49
CA TYR A 134 -5.50 -16.92 -2.25
C TYR A 134 -4.22 -17.07 -1.41
N LEU A 135 -3.67 -18.29 -1.26
CA LEU A 135 -2.41 -18.53 -0.57
C LEU A 135 -1.23 -17.81 -1.25
N LYS A 136 -1.16 -17.82 -2.58
CA LYS A 136 -0.12 -17.08 -3.33
C LYS A 136 -0.24 -15.57 -3.08
N TRP A 137 -1.47 -15.06 -3.07
CA TRP A 137 -1.72 -13.66 -2.78
C TRP A 137 -1.29 -13.30 -1.35
N ILE A 138 -1.68 -14.07 -0.32
CA ILE A 138 -1.24 -13.88 1.08
C ILE A 138 0.28 -13.90 1.20
N GLN A 139 0.97 -14.81 0.51
CA GLN A 139 2.44 -14.86 0.52
C GLN A 139 3.05 -13.61 -0.12
N THR A 140 2.44 -13.08 -1.16
CA THR A 140 2.88 -11.81 -1.78
C THR A 140 2.76 -10.65 -0.78
N GLU A 141 1.63 -10.54 -0.08
CA GLU A 141 1.44 -9.53 0.96
C GLU A 141 2.43 -9.70 2.13
N ASN A 142 2.73 -10.93 2.52
CA ASN A 142 3.75 -11.21 3.55
C ASN A 142 5.15 -10.74 3.11
N VAL A 143 5.55 -11.02 1.87
CA VAL A 143 6.84 -10.54 1.32
C VAL A 143 6.89 -9.02 1.24
N LYS A 144 5.78 -8.34 0.85
CA LYS A 144 5.68 -6.88 0.91
C LYS A 144 5.94 -6.36 2.34
N ASN A 145 5.28 -6.95 3.34
CA ASN A 145 5.42 -6.56 4.74
C ASN A 145 6.85 -6.79 5.26
N GLN A 146 7.49 -7.92 4.93
CA GLN A 146 8.88 -8.20 5.29
C GLN A 146 9.84 -7.17 4.65
N SER A 147 9.64 -6.85 3.38
CA SER A 147 10.45 -5.85 2.68
C SER A 147 10.34 -4.47 3.31
N ARG A 148 9.11 -4.05 3.73
CA ARG A 148 8.89 -2.78 4.45
C ARG A 148 9.58 -2.79 5.81
N LEU A 149 9.41 -3.87 6.58
CA LEU A 149 10.05 -4.01 7.90
C LEU A 149 11.57 -3.90 7.80
N ARG A 150 12.18 -4.59 6.81
CA ARG A 150 13.62 -4.50 6.54
C ARG A 150 14.05 -3.04 6.36
N ASP A 151 13.36 -2.30 5.49
CA ASP A 151 13.72 -0.93 5.15
C ASP A 151 13.60 0.01 6.36
N LEU A 152 12.58 -0.18 7.20
CA LEU A 152 12.40 0.59 8.43
C LEU A 152 13.51 0.31 9.46
N VAL A 153 14.00 -0.93 9.53
CA VAL A 153 14.95 -1.36 10.58
C VAL A 153 16.40 -1.17 10.17
N LEU A 154 16.78 -1.60 8.95
CA LEU A 154 18.20 -1.68 8.57
C LEU A 154 18.80 -0.34 8.12
N HIS A 155 18.00 0.53 7.48
CA HIS A 155 18.52 1.76 6.89
C HIS A 155 18.23 3.02 7.72
N GLY A 156 17.72 2.85 8.95
CA GLY A 156 17.39 3.95 9.86
C GLY A 156 16.35 4.91 9.28
N LYS A 157 16.19 6.08 9.91
CA LYS A 157 15.13 7.04 9.55
C LYS A 157 15.26 7.62 8.14
N LYS A 158 16.50 7.83 7.66
CA LYS A 158 16.77 8.34 6.31
C LYS A 158 16.39 7.28 5.27
N GLY A 159 16.82 6.04 5.46
CA GLY A 159 16.49 4.95 4.57
C GLY A 159 15.00 4.61 4.56
N ALA A 160 14.33 4.67 5.71
CA ALA A 160 12.89 4.52 5.80
C ALA A 160 12.14 5.55 4.93
N LEU A 161 12.57 6.83 4.95
CA LEU A 161 11.98 7.86 4.08
C LEU A 161 12.27 7.59 2.60
N PHE A 162 13.51 7.22 2.25
CA PHE A 162 13.88 6.91 0.87
C PHE A 162 13.10 5.73 0.31
N SER A 163 13.01 4.64 1.08
CA SER A 163 12.19 3.48 0.73
C SER A 163 10.71 3.85 0.57
N THR A 164 10.16 4.65 1.47
CA THR A 164 8.77 5.13 1.38
C THR A 164 8.55 5.92 0.09
N LEU A 165 9.45 6.85 -0.26
CA LEU A 165 9.36 7.61 -1.51
C LEU A 165 9.47 6.73 -2.76
N ILE A 166 10.34 5.71 -2.75
CA ILE A 166 10.45 4.73 -3.84
C ILE A 166 9.13 3.95 -3.99
N ARG A 167 8.54 3.48 -2.88
CA ARG A 167 7.27 2.75 -2.89
C ARG A 167 6.09 3.63 -3.35
N LEU A 168 6.05 4.89 -2.93
CA LEU A 168 5.06 5.87 -3.39
C LEU A 168 5.22 6.15 -4.89
N ALA A 169 6.47 6.26 -5.38
CA ALA A 169 6.77 6.41 -6.80
C ALA A 169 6.32 5.18 -7.60
N ASN A 170 6.56 3.98 -7.10
CA ASN A 170 6.14 2.73 -7.75
C ASN A 170 4.61 2.52 -7.72
N THR A 171 3.91 3.09 -6.74
CA THR A 171 2.45 2.93 -6.60
C THR A 171 1.68 3.98 -7.37
N TYR A 172 2.11 5.24 -7.29
CA TYR A 172 1.35 6.40 -7.78
C TYR A 172 2.13 7.25 -8.79
N GLY A 173 3.42 6.97 -9.01
CA GLY A 173 4.32 7.84 -9.75
C GLY A 173 4.02 7.90 -11.24
N GLU A 174 4.15 9.10 -11.78
CA GLU A 174 4.18 9.39 -13.21
C GLU A 174 5.65 9.57 -13.62
N PHE A 175 6.18 8.61 -14.35
CA PHE A 175 7.58 8.64 -14.81
C PHE A 175 7.71 9.64 -15.97
N ARG A 176 8.51 10.68 -15.79
CA ARG A 176 8.83 11.67 -16.83
C ARG A 176 10.06 11.27 -17.62
N THR A 177 11.01 10.62 -16.96
CA THR A 177 12.20 9.99 -17.52
C THR A 177 12.51 8.72 -16.75
N ASP A 178 13.55 7.99 -17.12
CA ASP A 178 14.01 6.79 -16.39
C ASP A 178 14.42 7.09 -14.94
N LYS A 179 14.67 8.36 -14.61
CA LYS A 179 15.13 8.79 -13.28
C LYS A 179 14.13 9.71 -12.57
N GLU A 180 13.39 10.52 -13.34
CA GLU A 180 12.49 11.51 -12.78
C GLU A 180 11.06 10.99 -12.67
N VAL A 181 10.51 11.04 -11.44
CA VAL A 181 9.16 10.58 -11.13
C VAL A 181 8.40 11.66 -10.38
N TYR A 182 7.21 12.01 -10.88
CA TYR A 182 6.27 12.86 -10.19
C TYR A 182 5.23 12.02 -9.44
N ILE A 183 4.99 12.31 -8.16
CA ILE A 183 3.96 11.66 -7.35
C ILE A 183 2.75 12.60 -7.31
N PRO A 184 1.62 12.24 -8.00
CA PRO A 184 0.46 13.11 -8.16
C PRO A 184 -0.42 13.21 -6.92
N ILE A 185 -0.06 12.51 -5.83
CA ILE A 185 -0.74 12.57 -4.54
C ILE A 185 0.04 13.49 -3.61
N ALA A 186 -0.65 14.42 -2.96
CA ALA A 186 -0.04 15.31 -1.98
C ALA A 186 0.06 14.63 -0.61
N PHE A 187 1.25 14.65 -0.01
CA PHE A 187 1.51 14.16 1.32
C PHE A 187 1.93 15.30 2.26
N THR A 188 1.37 15.30 3.45
CA THR A 188 1.87 16.11 4.56
C THR A 188 3.11 15.48 5.17
N ASN A 189 3.93 16.29 5.87
CA ASN A 189 5.08 15.75 6.61
C ASN A 189 4.67 14.80 7.75
N THR A 190 3.45 14.92 8.27
CA THR A 190 2.90 14.01 9.27
C THR A 190 2.57 12.65 8.66
N GLU A 191 1.90 12.61 7.51
CA GLU A 191 1.60 11.35 6.82
C GLU A 191 2.88 10.60 6.42
N LEU A 192 3.88 11.32 5.89
CA LEU A 192 5.19 10.72 5.61
C LEU A 192 5.89 10.22 6.89
N ALA A 193 5.76 10.94 8.00
CA ALA A 193 6.34 10.55 9.28
C ALA A 193 5.70 9.26 9.81
N ASN A 194 4.37 9.13 9.69
CA ASN A 194 3.63 7.94 10.06
C ASN A 194 4.02 6.71 9.20
N LEU A 195 4.26 6.92 7.89
CA LEU A 195 4.76 5.86 7.00
C LEU A 195 6.21 5.43 7.31
N CYS A 196 7.02 6.33 7.88
CA CYS A 196 8.45 6.10 8.18
C CYS A 196 8.73 5.77 9.65
N ALA A 197 7.71 5.58 10.49
CA ALA A 197 7.85 5.36 11.94
C ALA A 197 8.74 6.43 12.62
N THR A 198 8.61 7.71 12.23
CA THR A 198 9.47 8.80 12.72
C THR A 198 8.67 10.05 13.07
N SER A 199 9.32 11.14 13.52
CA SER A 199 8.63 12.38 13.82
C SER A 199 8.49 13.29 12.60
N ARG A 200 7.45 14.13 12.60
CA ARG A 200 7.21 15.16 11.58
C ARG A 200 8.42 16.09 11.40
N GLU A 201 9.06 16.47 12.50
CA GLU A 201 10.24 17.35 12.50
C GLU A 201 11.41 16.69 11.78
N MET A 202 11.61 15.38 12.01
CA MET A 202 12.64 14.59 11.34
C MET A 202 12.39 14.53 9.84
N VAL A 203 11.16 14.23 9.41
CA VAL A 203 10.78 14.23 7.98
C VAL A 203 11.01 15.60 7.37
N ASN A 204 10.55 16.68 8.04
CA ASN A 204 10.76 18.05 7.54
C ASN A 204 12.24 18.37 7.31
N ARG A 205 13.13 17.98 8.24
CA ARG A 205 14.56 18.15 8.12
C ARG A 205 15.12 17.35 6.93
N MET A 206 14.80 16.05 6.84
CA MET A 206 15.28 15.19 5.75
C MET A 206 14.81 15.67 4.37
N LEU A 207 13.54 16.05 4.22
CA LEU A 207 13.03 16.60 2.96
C LEU A 207 13.70 17.94 2.61
N SER A 208 14.03 18.77 3.62
CA SER A 208 14.78 20.02 3.39
C SER A 208 16.18 19.75 2.86
N ASP A 209 16.87 18.76 3.42
CA ASP A 209 18.23 18.39 2.98
C ASP A 209 18.20 17.79 1.56
N MET A 210 17.21 16.93 1.26
CA MET A 210 17.02 16.37 -0.10
C MET A 210 16.71 17.47 -1.14
N ARG A 211 15.94 18.50 -0.78
CA ARG A 211 15.69 19.66 -1.67
C ARG A 211 16.94 20.47 -1.92
N LYS A 212 17.74 20.74 -0.87
CA LYS A 212 19.02 21.47 -1.01
C LYS A 212 20.01 20.73 -1.92
N SER A 213 19.99 19.40 -1.87
CA SER A 213 20.83 18.53 -2.73
C SER A 213 20.21 18.26 -4.10
N ASN A 214 19.09 18.91 -4.44
CA ASN A 214 18.36 18.74 -5.70
C ASN A 214 17.96 17.28 -6.02
N ILE A 215 17.74 16.48 -4.97
CA ILE A 215 17.29 15.09 -5.10
C ILE A 215 15.78 15.05 -5.36
N ILE A 216 15.04 15.95 -4.68
CA ILE A 216 13.59 16.10 -4.82
C ILE A 216 13.20 17.58 -4.93
N SER A 217 12.02 17.82 -5.47
CA SER A 217 11.27 19.05 -5.24
C SER A 217 9.90 18.75 -4.61
N VAL A 218 9.38 19.72 -3.83
CA VAL A 218 8.07 19.59 -3.17
C VAL A 218 7.28 20.86 -3.46
N ASN A 219 6.09 20.68 -4.03
CA ASN A 219 5.17 21.76 -4.33
C ASN A 219 3.76 21.41 -3.83
N LYS A 220 3.27 22.15 -2.83
CA LYS A 220 1.94 21.92 -2.19
C LYS A 220 1.72 20.46 -1.77
N GLY A 221 2.75 19.80 -1.24
CA GLY A 221 2.69 18.41 -0.81
C GLY A 221 2.95 17.36 -1.90
N HIS A 222 2.93 17.76 -3.18
CA HIS A 222 3.34 16.88 -4.28
C HIS A 222 4.85 16.81 -4.38
N ILE A 223 5.37 15.61 -4.57
CA ILE A 223 6.81 15.35 -4.58
C ILE A 223 7.23 14.96 -5.99
N THR A 224 8.29 15.59 -6.50
CA THR A 224 8.99 15.13 -7.69
C THR A 224 10.36 14.61 -7.24
N ILE A 225 10.65 13.36 -7.55
CA ILE A 225 11.95 12.74 -7.36
C ILE A 225 12.73 12.98 -8.65
N HIS A 226 13.88 13.68 -8.59
CA HIS A 226 14.71 14.00 -9.75
C HIS A 226 15.68 12.88 -10.11
N ASP A 227 16.10 12.08 -9.12
CA ASP A 227 16.93 10.91 -9.34
C ASP A 227 16.50 9.73 -8.45
N LEU A 228 15.64 8.87 -9.01
CA LEU A 228 15.18 7.65 -8.35
C LEU A 228 16.32 6.64 -8.14
N THR A 229 17.34 6.64 -9.04
CA THR A 229 18.49 5.74 -8.95
C THR A 229 19.33 6.08 -7.73
N LEU A 230 19.48 7.36 -7.43
CA LEU A 230 20.20 7.81 -6.23
C LEU A 230 19.50 7.35 -4.95
N LEU A 231 18.15 7.48 -4.86
CA LEU A 231 17.41 6.97 -3.71
C LEU A 231 17.60 5.46 -3.52
N LYS A 232 17.57 4.71 -4.62
CA LYS A 232 17.77 3.26 -4.59
C LYS A 232 19.19 2.89 -4.13
N SER A 233 20.22 3.61 -4.58
CA SER A 233 21.61 3.33 -4.17
C SER A 233 21.85 3.63 -2.69
N GLU A 234 21.23 4.66 -2.14
CA GLU A 234 21.37 5.07 -0.73
C GLU A 234 20.78 4.05 0.28
N ILE A 235 19.88 3.18 -0.17
CA ILE A 235 19.28 2.13 0.66
C ILE A 235 19.71 0.71 0.23
N GLU A 236 20.76 0.61 -0.56
CA GLU A 236 21.21 -0.70 -1.09
C GLU A 236 20.04 -1.53 -1.65
N CYS A 237 19.24 -0.88 -2.53
CA CYS A 237 17.97 -1.43 -3.00
C CYS A 237 18.16 -2.80 -3.67
N GLU A 238 17.46 -3.81 -3.20
CA GLU A 238 17.50 -5.19 -3.74
C GLU A 238 16.80 -5.33 -5.11
N ASN A 239 16.28 -4.24 -5.67
CA ASN A 239 15.51 -4.25 -6.93
C ASN A 239 14.37 -5.27 -6.93
N CYS A 240 13.60 -5.32 -5.85
CA CYS A 240 12.42 -6.16 -5.74
C CYS A 240 11.47 -5.92 -6.94
N PRO A 241 10.71 -6.95 -7.36
CA PRO A 241 9.64 -6.76 -8.34
C PRO A 241 8.68 -5.64 -7.94
N LEU A 242 8.13 -4.92 -8.94
CA LEU A 242 7.18 -3.82 -8.70
C LEU A 242 5.97 -4.26 -7.88
N ALA A 243 5.52 -5.51 -8.03
CA ALA A 243 4.44 -6.08 -7.22
C ALA A 243 4.74 -6.11 -5.71
N ILE A 244 6.03 -6.11 -5.32
CA ILE A 244 6.49 -6.14 -3.92
C ILE A 244 6.85 -4.74 -3.43
N CYS A 245 7.52 -3.93 -4.27
CA CYS A 245 8.02 -2.62 -3.90
C CYS A 245 6.94 -1.53 -4.05
N ARG A 246 5.83 -1.65 -3.30
CA ARG A 246 4.66 -0.76 -3.31
C ARG A 246 4.24 -0.36 -1.90
N ILE A 247 3.35 0.64 -1.80
CA ILE A 247 2.83 1.13 -0.52
C ILE A 247 1.47 0.50 -0.15
N ASP A 248 0.78 -0.07 -1.12
CA ASP A 248 -0.50 -0.76 -0.98
C ASP A 248 -0.37 -2.23 -0.64
#